data_4d29e5713471ec6094999a2b06960d48
#
_entry.id   4d29e5713471ec6094999a2b06960d48
#
_cell.length_a   1.000
_cell.length_b   1.000
_cell.length_c   1.000
_cell.angle_alpha   90.00
_cell.angle_beta   90.00
_cell.angle_gamma   90.00
#
_symmetry.space_group_name_H-M   'P 1'
#
loop_
_entity.id
_entity.type
_entity.pdbx_description
1 polymer ?
#
loop_
_entity_poly.entity_id
_entity_poly.type
_entity_poly.pdbx_seq_one_letter_code
_entity_poly.pdbx_strand_id
1 'polypeptide(L)'
;MVRLDRSSCWRDAPWVGVFLSGPETDLHVRLLGIWHCDFLRLNVVEAVMEIDTHIPSAEECATQILNCSGNEFEPERAQELWPKILQHKWLLSEKLGRDVGVEVACLDFVKNIEPSPEGPQMEERTRLLRELGAQMVDPSIWDTISETQPPKQIVSKRIILPLSASDLARKHGVTPPKTIIFFGPPGTGKTYFVRGIAGALQWWYVEINPSSLMTEGQDHLGANLKSLLEKVGSLDETVAFIDEFEEIAGSRDHASLIEKSVTNEFLKQVPLLKKTGRKILLVCATNHIRQLDPALLRPGRFDCIIPVGELDEQARKTIFKHYLRGTNEGGVDVDRIVSMILRFTPADIEYLFQKVRQEAFERELVKKEDYLVTTETFLEMIPKLSPTLTDEVIEQFQQDCDHYTRY
;
A
#
# COMPACT_ATOMS: atom_id res chain seq x y z
N MET A 1 -9.61 42.72 12.74
CA MET A 1 -11.01 42.39 13.08
C MET A 1 -11.92 43.05 12.05
N VAL A 2 -12.31 42.36 11.04
CA VAL A 2 -13.22 42.86 10.00
C VAL A 2 -14.64 42.45 10.38
N ARG A 3 -15.55 43.44 10.56
CA ARG A 3 -16.97 43.21 10.82
C ARG A 3 -17.67 43.05 9.47
N LEU A 4 -18.18 41.89 9.20
CA LEU A 4 -19.11 41.65 8.07
C LEU A 4 -20.51 42.07 8.50
N ASP A 5 -21.15 42.89 7.65
CA ASP A 5 -22.46 43.49 7.92
C ASP A 5 -23.58 42.44 7.83
N ARG A 6 -24.56 42.56 8.74
CA ARG A 6 -25.67 41.64 8.92
C ARG A 6 -26.86 42.07 8.03
N SER A 7 -26.95 41.54 6.84
CA SER A 7 -28.21 41.57 6.10
C SER A 7 -28.92 40.22 6.09
N SER A 8 -29.95 40.13 6.91
CA SER A 8 -31.19 39.36 6.84
C SER A 8 -31.20 37.81 6.81
N CYS A 9 -30.08 37.05 6.82
CA CYS A 9 -30.14 35.57 6.84
C CYS A 9 -29.37 34.84 7.97
N TRP A 10 -28.83 35.55 8.97
CA TRP A 10 -27.83 34.97 9.90
C TRP A 10 -28.24 35.07 11.38
N ARG A 11 -29.52 34.85 11.75
CA ARG A 11 -29.92 34.99 13.16
C ARG A 11 -29.46 33.89 14.12
N ASP A 12 -29.07 32.71 13.63
CA ASP A 12 -28.80 31.52 14.49
C ASP A 12 -27.47 30.80 14.24
N ALA A 13 -26.45 31.44 13.62
CA ALA A 13 -25.16 30.83 13.42
C ALA A 13 -24.14 31.24 14.52
N PRO A 14 -23.33 30.32 15.05
CA PRO A 14 -22.26 30.66 16.00
C PRO A 14 -21.17 31.49 15.30
N TRP A 15 -20.51 32.35 16.07
CA TRP A 15 -19.50 33.30 15.61
C TRP A 15 -18.30 32.59 14.95
N VAL A 16 -17.95 33.00 13.72
CA VAL A 16 -16.69 32.66 13.08
C VAL A 16 -15.72 33.83 13.29
N GLY A 17 -14.66 33.59 14.03
CA GLY A 17 -13.60 34.58 14.25
C GLY A 17 -12.42 34.33 13.30
N VAL A 18 -12.06 35.35 12.54
CA VAL A 18 -10.83 35.33 11.73
C VAL A 18 -9.75 36.08 12.52
N PHE A 19 -8.67 35.39 12.87
CA PHE A 19 -7.51 36.01 13.53
C PHE A 19 -6.37 36.11 12.53
N LEU A 20 -5.85 37.30 12.35
CA LEU A 20 -4.65 37.58 11.57
C LEU A 20 -3.47 37.69 12.55
N SER A 21 -2.46 36.82 12.44
CA SER A 21 -1.26 36.88 13.26
C SER A 21 -0.02 36.65 12.41
N GLY A 22 0.89 37.60 12.41
CA GLY A 22 2.21 37.55 11.77
C GLY A 22 2.74 38.93 11.44
N PRO A 23 4.06 39.12 11.27
CA PRO A 23 4.62 40.36 10.72
C PRO A 23 4.21 40.50 9.24
N GLU A 24 4.16 41.69 8.74
CA GLU A 24 3.55 42.13 7.47
C GLU A 24 3.97 41.40 6.17
N THR A 25 4.83 40.40 6.24
CA THR A 25 5.32 39.61 5.09
C THR A 25 4.75 38.19 5.00
N ASP A 26 4.08 37.68 6.07
CA ASP A 26 3.49 36.33 6.10
C ASP A 26 2.10 36.36 6.81
N LEU A 27 1.05 36.52 6.03
CA LEU A 27 -0.33 36.49 6.53
C LEU A 27 -0.85 35.06 6.56
N HIS A 28 -0.88 34.43 7.73
CA HIS A 28 -1.56 33.15 7.94
C HIS A 28 -3.00 33.36 8.40
N VAL A 29 -3.96 32.88 7.60
CA VAL A 29 -5.37 32.83 7.98
C VAL A 29 -5.70 31.48 8.61
N ARG A 30 -6.04 31.45 9.91
CA ARG A 30 -6.56 30.25 10.57
C ARG A 30 -8.07 30.38 10.73
N LEU A 31 -8.83 29.50 10.08
CA LEU A 31 -10.26 29.32 10.31
C LEU A 31 -10.47 28.28 11.42
N LEU A 32 -10.99 28.74 12.56
CA LEU A 32 -11.41 27.85 13.66
C LEU A 32 -12.95 27.75 13.63
N GLY A 33 -13.44 26.60 13.21
CA GLY A 33 -14.87 26.28 13.32
C GLY A 33 -15.34 25.39 12.17
N ILE A 34 -15.72 24.18 12.49
CA ILE A 34 -16.28 23.18 11.57
C ILE A 34 -17.79 23.30 11.58
N TRP A 35 -18.43 23.53 10.44
CA TRP A 35 -19.83 23.13 10.24
C TRP A 35 -20.12 22.76 8.80
N HIS A 36 -20.87 21.69 8.63
CA HIS A 36 -21.32 21.11 7.37
C HIS A 36 -22.38 22.01 6.71
N CYS A 37 -22.01 22.71 5.64
CA CYS A 37 -22.98 23.23 4.69
C CYS A 37 -22.28 23.39 3.32
N ASP A 38 -22.71 22.63 2.32
CA ASP A 38 -22.10 22.62 0.98
C ASP A 38 -22.12 23.99 0.27
N PHE A 39 -23.02 24.87 0.69
CA PHE A 39 -23.13 26.23 0.15
C PHE A 39 -22.03 27.19 0.66
N LEU A 40 -21.45 26.93 1.83
CA LEU A 40 -20.34 27.73 2.38
C LEU A 40 -18.97 27.34 1.76
N ARG A 41 -18.83 26.15 1.22
CA ARG A 41 -17.57 25.69 0.59
C ARG A 41 -17.21 26.56 -0.63
N LEU A 42 -18.17 26.91 -1.46
CA LEU A 42 -17.94 27.75 -2.66
C LEU A 42 -17.50 29.18 -2.29
N ASN A 43 -18.14 29.80 -1.30
CA ASN A 43 -17.84 31.17 -0.91
C ASN A 43 -16.52 31.33 -0.12
N VAL A 44 -16.09 30.29 0.62
CA VAL A 44 -14.79 30.30 1.32
C VAL A 44 -13.63 30.11 0.35
N VAL A 45 -13.81 29.32 -0.68
CA VAL A 45 -12.79 29.13 -1.73
C VAL A 45 -12.59 30.43 -2.53
N GLU A 46 -13.66 31.15 -2.88
CA GLU A 46 -13.56 32.46 -3.52
C GLU A 46 -12.92 33.52 -2.59
N ALA A 47 -13.26 33.54 -1.30
CA ALA A 47 -12.68 34.48 -0.34
C ALA A 47 -11.20 34.21 -0.03
N VAL A 48 -10.75 32.95 -0.04
CA VAL A 48 -9.34 32.60 0.14
C VAL A 48 -8.52 32.93 -1.11
N MET A 49 -9.13 32.86 -2.29
CA MET A 49 -8.48 33.27 -3.54
C MET A 49 -8.34 34.79 -3.69
N GLU A 50 -9.19 35.59 -3.04
CA GLU A 50 -9.05 37.05 -3.01
C GLU A 50 -7.97 37.58 -2.04
N ILE A 51 -7.47 36.74 -1.10
CA ILE A 51 -6.47 37.17 -0.11
C ILE A 51 -5.04 36.92 -0.57
N ASP A 52 -4.82 35.99 -1.50
CA ASP A 52 -3.49 35.72 -2.10
C ASP A 52 -3.32 36.60 -3.36
N THR A 53 -2.89 37.84 -3.16
CA THR A 53 -2.83 38.90 -4.19
C THR A 53 -1.74 38.71 -5.24
N HIS A 54 -1.03 37.57 -5.23
CA HIS A 54 -0.01 37.26 -6.25
C HIS A 54 -0.33 35.93 -6.93
N ILE A 55 -1.19 35.97 -7.95
CA ILE A 55 -1.27 34.86 -8.90
C ILE A 55 0.05 34.88 -9.69
N PRO A 56 0.89 33.83 -9.59
CA PRO A 56 2.14 33.78 -10.32
C PRO A 56 1.90 33.93 -11.83
N SER A 57 2.85 34.50 -12.54
CA SER A 57 2.78 34.55 -14.00
C SER A 57 2.71 33.14 -14.62
N ALA A 58 2.27 33.04 -15.87
CA ALA A 58 2.18 31.74 -16.54
C ALA A 58 3.54 30.99 -16.55
N GLU A 59 4.64 31.72 -16.74
CA GLU A 59 6.01 31.17 -16.74
C GLU A 59 6.45 30.74 -15.33
N GLU A 60 6.07 31.49 -14.29
CA GLU A 60 6.35 31.12 -12.90
C GLU A 60 5.56 29.87 -12.49
N CYS A 61 4.28 29.74 -12.86
CA CYS A 61 3.47 28.55 -12.65
C CYS A 61 4.11 27.32 -13.33
N ALA A 62 4.53 27.46 -14.59
CA ALA A 62 5.18 26.38 -15.32
C ALA A 62 6.50 25.95 -14.65
N THR A 63 7.31 26.90 -14.22
CA THR A 63 8.58 26.64 -13.52
C THR A 63 8.36 25.96 -12.17
N GLN A 64 7.35 26.39 -11.41
CA GLN A 64 7.03 25.77 -10.11
C GLN A 64 6.50 24.34 -10.28
N ILE A 65 5.61 24.11 -11.25
CA ILE A 65 5.10 22.76 -11.52
C ILE A 65 6.23 21.84 -12.00
N LEU A 66 7.12 22.31 -12.87
CA LEU A 66 8.29 21.56 -13.32
C LEU A 66 9.20 21.17 -12.15
N ASN A 67 9.51 22.12 -11.27
CA ASN A 67 10.37 21.88 -10.11
C ASN A 67 9.77 20.88 -9.11
N CYS A 68 8.44 20.90 -8.92
CA CYS A 68 7.75 20.03 -7.98
C CYS A 68 7.46 18.64 -8.54
N SER A 69 7.10 18.54 -9.83
CA SER A 69 6.60 17.29 -10.43
C SER A 69 7.57 16.63 -11.41
N GLY A 70 8.56 17.41 -11.91
CA GLY A 70 9.44 16.99 -13.01
C GLY A 70 8.77 16.99 -14.39
N ASN A 71 7.50 17.42 -14.48
CA ASN A 71 6.73 17.46 -15.72
C ASN A 71 6.69 18.89 -16.28
N GLU A 72 6.93 19.03 -17.58
CA GLU A 72 6.88 20.29 -18.30
C GLU A 72 5.46 20.55 -18.82
N PHE A 73 4.93 21.74 -18.56
CA PHE A 73 3.64 22.20 -19.06
C PHE A 73 3.79 23.53 -19.81
N GLU A 74 3.01 23.71 -20.87
CA GLU A 74 2.87 25.01 -21.53
C GLU A 74 2.45 26.07 -20.51
N PRO A 75 3.04 27.30 -20.55
CA PRO A 75 2.80 28.34 -19.55
C PRO A 75 1.31 28.66 -19.31
N GLU A 76 0.52 28.74 -20.38
CA GLU A 76 -0.92 29.01 -20.29
C GLU A 76 -1.66 27.88 -19.54
N ARG A 77 -1.31 26.64 -19.84
CA ARG A 77 -1.89 25.48 -19.16
C ARG A 77 -1.48 25.40 -17.69
N ALA A 78 -0.22 25.69 -17.40
CA ALA A 78 0.28 25.73 -16.03
C ALA A 78 -0.46 26.75 -15.17
N GLN A 79 -0.79 27.91 -15.73
CA GLN A 79 -1.56 28.95 -15.08
C GLN A 79 -3.01 28.52 -14.80
N GLU A 80 -3.63 27.73 -15.67
CA GLU A 80 -4.96 27.14 -15.42
C GLU A 80 -4.94 26.05 -14.34
N LEU A 81 -3.84 25.31 -14.21
CA LEU A 81 -3.70 24.22 -13.25
C LEU A 81 -3.36 24.71 -11.86
N TRP A 82 -2.67 25.84 -11.74
CA TRP A 82 -2.18 26.34 -10.45
C TRP A 82 -3.27 26.52 -9.39
N PRO A 83 -4.42 27.13 -9.68
CA PRO A 83 -5.54 27.23 -8.71
C PRO A 83 -6.07 25.84 -8.29
N LYS A 84 -6.10 24.88 -9.21
CA LYS A 84 -6.56 23.51 -8.91
C LYS A 84 -5.59 22.78 -8.00
N ILE A 85 -4.27 22.99 -8.17
CA ILE A 85 -3.23 22.47 -7.28
C ILE A 85 -3.37 23.04 -5.87
N LEU A 86 -3.63 24.33 -5.74
CA LEU A 86 -3.86 24.96 -4.43
C LEU A 86 -5.14 24.45 -3.75
N GLN A 87 -6.20 24.23 -4.51
CA GLN A 87 -7.41 23.60 -4.02
C GLN A 87 -7.16 22.16 -3.56
N HIS A 88 -6.38 21.40 -4.34
CA HIS A 88 -5.98 20.04 -3.97
C HIS A 88 -5.11 20.00 -2.71
N LYS A 89 -4.17 20.94 -2.56
CA LYS A 89 -3.39 21.13 -1.33
C LYS A 89 -4.31 21.26 -0.11
N TRP A 90 -5.34 22.10 -0.22
CA TRP A 90 -6.29 22.30 0.88
C TRP A 90 -7.03 21.01 1.23
N LEU A 91 -7.56 20.28 0.23
CA LEU A 91 -8.25 19.01 0.41
C LEU A 91 -7.37 17.92 1.05
N LEU A 92 -6.11 17.81 0.60
CA LEU A 92 -5.15 16.88 1.18
C LEU A 92 -4.82 17.24 2.63
N SER A 93 -4.63 18.52 2.92
CA SER A 93 -4.32 19.01 4.28
C SER A 93 -5.47 18.73 5.24
N GLU A 94 -6.73 18.94 4.79
CA GLU A 94 -7.93 18.60 5.56
C GLU A 94 -8.02 17.10 5.84
N LYS A 95 -7.80 16.28 4.81
CA LYS A 95 -7.86 14.81 4.92
C LYS A 95 -6.79 14.23 5.85
N LEU A 96 -5.60 14.82 5.85
CA LEU A 96 -4.46 14.34 6.63
C LEU A 96 -4.32 15.02 8.01
N GLY A 97 -5.16 16.02 8.30
CA GLY A 97 -5.14 16.77 9.56
C GLY A 97 -3.85 17.58 9.79
N ARG A 98 -3.08 17.86 8.74
CA ARG A 98 -1.83 18.65 8.77
C ARG A 98 -1.64 19.42 7.47
N ASP A 99 -0.89 20.53 7.52
CA ASP A 99 -0.54 21.25 6.30
C ASP A 99 0.38 20.40 5.41
N VAL A 100 -0.06 20.20 4.19
CA VAL A 100 0.69 19.53 3.14
C VAL A 100 1.32 20.63 2.27
N GLY A 101 2.63 20.67 2.17
CA GLY A 101 3.34 21.65 1.33
C GLY A 101 2.83 21.68 -0.11
N VAL A 102 2.96 22.83 -0.78
CA VAL A 102 2.55 22.98 -2.20
C VAL A 102 3.27 21.97 -3.08
N GLU A 103 4.53 21.65 -2.80
CA GLU A 103 5.33 20.69 -3.57
C GLU A 103 4.70 19.30 -3.56
N VAL A 104 4.30 18.81 -2.37
CA VAL A 104 3.67 17.49 -2.23
C VAL A 104 2.29 17.47 -2.90
N ALA A 105 1.52 18.53 -2.75
CA ALA A 105 0.19 18.63 -3.37
C ALA A 105 0.29 18.74 -4.89
N CYS A 106 1.27 19.48 -5.41
CA CYS A 106 1.54 19.60 -6.83
C CYS A 106 1.97 18.25 -7.42
N LEU A 107 2.89 17.54 -6.75
CA LEU A 107 3.33 16.22 -7.17
C LEU A 107 2.17 15.22 -7.22
N ASP A 108 1.33 15.22 -6.19
CA ASP A 108 0.16 14.33 -6.11
C ASP A 108 -0.90 14.72 -7.16
N PHE A 109 -1.16 16.02 -7.33
CA PHE A 109 -2.11 16.51 -8.32
C PHE A 109 -1.69 16.14 -9.74
N VAL A 110 -0.45 16.43 -10.12
CA VAL A 110 0.08 16.15 -11.45
C VAL A 110 0.16 14.64 -11.72
N LYS A 111 0.53 13.84 -10.72
CA LYS A 111 0.59 12.37 -10.88
C LYS A 111 -0.77 11.69 -10.93
N ASN A 112 -1.75 12.16 -10.15
CA ASN A 112 -2.97 11.42 -9.90
C ASN A 112 -4.24 12.07 -10.46
N ILE A 113 -4.24 13.39 -10.73
CA ILE A 113 -5.45 14.13 -11.12
C ILE A 113 -5.31 14.76 -12.52
N GLU A 114 -4.19 15.38 -12.81
CA GLU A 114 -3.95 16.04 -14.10
C GLU A 114 -2.63 15.53 -14.71
N PRO A 115 -2.63 14.37 -15.37
CA PRO A 115 -1.45 13.88 -16.05
C PRO A 115 -1.03 14.84 -17.17
N SER A 116 0.28 15.02 -17.35
CA SER A 116 0.89 15.84 -18.41
C SER A 116 0.28 15.54 -19.78
N PRO A 117 0.26 16.50 -20.71
CA PRO A 117 -0.22 16.31 -22.08
C PRO A 117 0.71 15.43 -22.96
N GLU A 118 1.43 14.50 -22.36
CA GLU A 118 2.12 13.45 -23.08
C GLU A 118 1.08 12.49 -23.65
N GLY A 119 0.74 12.71 -24.89
CA GLY A 119 0.05 11.94 -25.89
C GLY A 119 -0.83 10.72 -25.53
N PRO A 120 -1.42 10.07 -26.54
CA PRO A 120 -2.39 8.95 -26.40
C PRO A 120 -1.92 7.79 -25.52
N GLN A 121 -0.60 7.62 -25.34
CA GLN A 121 0.00 6.55 -24.52
C GLN A 121 -0.20 6.76 -23.01
N MET A 122 -0.25 8.00 -22.53
CA MET A 122 -0.46 8.30 -21.12
C MET A 122 -1.92 8.13 -20.71
N GLU A 123 -2.84 8.48 -21.61
CA GLU A 123 -4.27 8.22 -21.42
C GLU A 123 -4.55 6.72 -21.37
N GLU A 124 -3.92 5.94 -22.24
CA GLU A 124 -4.03 4.49 -22.28
C GLU A 124 -3.48 3.85 -21.00
N ARG A 125 -2.29 4.30 -20.53
CA ARG A 125 -1.70 3.85 -19.26
C ARG A 125 -2.63 4.14 -18.07
N THR A 126 -3.16 5.34 -17.97
CA THR A 126 -4.07 5.75 -16.89
C THR A 126 -5.38 4.94 -16.93
N ARG A 127 -5.88 4.68 -18.13
CA ARG A 127 -7.06 3.83 -18.33
C ARG A 127 -6.80 2.40 -17.86
N LEU A 128 -5.66 1.80 -18.25
CA LEU A 128 -5.27 0.45 -17.85
C LEU A 128 -5.06 0.34 -16.34
N LEU A 129 -4.39 1.29 -15.70
CA LEU A 129 -4.21 1.32 -14.25
C LEU A 129 -5.56 1.35 -13.52
N ARG A 130 -6.50 2.15 -14.00
CA ARG A 130 -7.85 2.22 -13.44
C ARG A 130 -8.65 0.93 -13.68
N GLU A 131 -8.57 0.36 -14.86
CA GLU A 131 -9.22 -0.90 -15.23
C GLU A 131 -8.70 -2.07 -14.36
N LEU A 132 -7.40 -2.09 -14.08
CA LEU A 132 -6.77 -3.10 -13.23
C LEU A 132 -6.89 -2.82 -11.72
N GLY A 133 -7.60 -1.76 -11.33
CA GLY A 133 -7.76 -1.41 -9.91
C GLY A 133 -6.44 -1.04 -9.23
N ALA A 134 -5.49 -0.48 -9.99
CA ALA A 134 -4.18 -0.09 -9.46
C ALA A 134 -4.31 0.96 -8.35
N GLN A 135 -3.53 0.82 -7.30
CA GLN A 135 -3.51 1.72 -6.16
C GLN A 135 -2.09 2.03 -5.73
N MET A 136 -1.87 3.23 -5.21
CA MET A 136 -0.62 3.57 -4.53
C MET A 136 -0.69 3.09 -3.08
N VAL A 137 0.40 2.51 -2.63
CA VAL A 137 0.51 1.96 -1.28
C VAL A 137 1.33 2.93 -0.42
N ASP A 138 0.93 3.09 0.85
CA ASP A 138 1.66 3.91 1.81
C ASP A 138 3.10 3.39 1.99
N PRO A 139 4.13 4.21 1.72
CA PRO A 139 5.53 3.82 1.88
C PRO A 139 5.89 3.39 3.31
N SER A 140 5.18 3.91 4.32
CA SER A 140 5.43 3.59 5.73
C SER A 140 5.19 2.13 6.08
N ILE A 141 4.42 1.38 5.26
CA ILE A 141 4.18 -0.05 5.46
C ILE A 141 5.50 -0.84 5.49
N TRP A 142 6.46 -0.49 4.63
CA TRP A 142 7.76 -1.15 4.61
C TRP A 142 8.54 -0.99 5.92
N ASP A 143 8.43 0.18 6.55
CA ASP A 143 9.12 0.49 7.81
C ASP A 143 8.50 -0.24 9.01
N THR A 144 7.24 -0.67 8.92
CA THR A 144 6.58 -1.46 9.96
C THR A 144 7.06 -2.92 10.00
N ILE A 145 7.63 -3.44 8.91
CA ILE A 145 8.21 -4.77 8.86
C ILE A 145 9.58 -4.72 9.55
N SER A 146 9.83 -5.63 10.49
CA SER A 146 11.09 -5.65 11.23
C SER A 146 12.31 -5.89 10.31
N GLU A 147 13.38 -5.13 10.55
CA GLU A 147 14.65 -5.27 9.82
C GLU A 147 15.34 -6.62 10.06
N THR A 148 15.02 -7.30 11.15
CA THR A 148 15.59 -8.59 11.51
C THR A 148 14.99 -9.73 10.71
N GLN A 149 13.82 -9.53 10.10
CA GLN A 149 13.15 -10.56 9.30
C GLN A 149 13.96 -10.93 8.04
N PRO A 150 14.34 -12.23 7.87
CA PRO A 150 15.13 -12.67 6.72
C PRO A 150 14.51 -12.30 5.36
N PRO A 151 13.19 -12.46 5.12
CA PRO A 151 12.58 -12.05 3.87
C PRO A 151 12.72 -10.55 3.60
N LYS A 152 12.64 -9.67 4.62
CA LYS A 152 12.87 -8.23 4.44
C LYS A 152 14.30 -7.95 3.97
N GLN A 153 15.28 -8.58 4.58
CA GLN A 153 16.69 -8.40 4.21
C GLN A 153 16.98 -8.87 2.79
N ILE A 154 16.40 -10.01 2.38
CA ILE A 154 16.53 -10.54 1.01
C ILE A 154 15.91 -9.59 0.01
N VAL A 155 14.67 -9.18 0.25
CA VAL A 155 13.92 -8.24 -0.61
C VAL A 155 14.63 -6.90 -0.73
N SER A 156 15.08 -6.32 0.40
CA SER A 156 15.83 -5.05 0.38
C SER A 156 17.07 -5.14 -0.49
N LYS A 157 17.89 -6.17 -0.29
CA LYS A 157 19.20 -6.28 -0.96
C LYS A 157 19.07 -6.74 -2.42
N ARG A 158 18.16 -7.67 -2.73
CA ARG A 158 18.07 -8.31 -4.04
C ARG A 158 17.06 -7.66 -4.98
N ILE A 159 16.10 -6.92 -4.46
CA ILE A 159 14.97 -6.39 -5.23
C ILE A 159 14.95 -4.87 -5.15
N ILE A 160 14.72 -4.30 -3.95
CA ILE A 160 14.51 -2.86 -3.80
C ILE A 160 15.77 -2.08 -4.18
N LEU A 161 16.93 -2.41 -3.62
CA LEU A 161 18.18 -1.70 -3.92
C LEU A 161 18.54 -1.73 -5.42
N PRO A 162 18.54 -2.89 -6.13
CA PRO A 162 18.84 -2.90 -7.56
C PRO A 162 17.81 -2.16 -8.43
N LEU A 163 16.54 -2.13 -8.03
CA LEU A 163 15.49 -1.41 -8.75
C LEU A 163 15.57 0.10 -8.51
N SER A 164 15.86 0.52 -7.28
CA SER A 164 16.01 1.94 -6.92
C SER A 164 17.31 2.55 -7.47
N ALA A 165 18.40 1.77 -7.54
CA ALA A 165 19.69 2.20 -8.06
C ALA A 165 20.03 1.52 -9.40
N SER A 166 19.11 1.60 -10.36
CA SER A 166 19.16 0.84 -11.62
C SER A 166 20.42 1.08 -12.44
N ASP A 167 20.98 2.30 -12.46
CA ASP A 167 22.19 2.63 -13.21
C ASP A 167 23.43 2.01 -12.58
N LEU A 168 23.51 2.01 -11.25
CA LEU A 168 24.59 1.37 -10.51
C LEU A 168 24.51 -0.15 -10.66
N ALA A 169 23.30 -0.72 -10.57
CA ALA A 169 23.08 -2.15 -10.80
C ALA A 169 23.55 -2.55 -12.20
N ARG A 170 23.17 -1.80 -13.23
CA ARG A 170 23.60 -2.02 -14.62
C ARG A 170 25.12 -1.96 -14.77
N LYS A 171 25.77 -0.96 -14.15
CA LYS A 171 27.22 -0.80 -14.17
C LYS A 171 27.96 -2.04 -13.62
N HIS A 172 27.39 -2.72 -12.63
CA HIS A 172 27.94 -3.92 -12.02
C HIS A 172 27.37 -5.22 -12.60
N GLY A 173 26.58 -5.17 -13.68
CA GLY A 173 25.97 -6.36 -14.30
C GLY A 173 24.91 -7.03 -13.44
N VAL A 174 24.35 -6.33 -12.43
CA VAL A 174 23.28 -6.84 -11.58
C VAL A 174 21.95 -6.63 -12.29
N THR A 175 21.25 -7.73 -12.57
CA THR A 175 19.89 -7.70 -13.13
C THR A 175 18.88 -7.90 -11.99
N PRO A 176 18.03 -6.90 -11.69
CA PRO A 176 17.00 -7.07 -10.65
C PRO A 176 15.99 -8.15 -11.07
N PRO A 177 15.52 -8.97 -10.13
CA PRO A 177 14.49 -9.96 -10.41
C PRO A 177 13.18 -9.26 -10.80
N LYS A 178 12.45 -9.85 -11.74
CA LYS A 178 11.13 -9.38 -12.17
C LYS A 178 9.98 -10.27 -11.71
N THR A 179 10.31 -11.45 -11.18
CA THR A 179 9.31 -12.46 -10.81
C THR A 179 9.67 -13.13 -9.50
N ILE A 180 8.74 -13.13 -8.56
CA ILE A 180 8.96 -13.60 -7.19
C ILE A 180 7.82 -14.52 -6.78
N ILE A 181 8.15 -15.60 -6.07
CA ILE A 181 7.17 -16.36 -5.30
C ILE A 181 7.47 -16.17 -3.82
N PHE A 182 6.48 -15.72 -3.05
CA PHE A 182 6.47 -15.85 -1.61
C PHE A 182 5.72 -17.10 -1.20
N PHE A 183 6.31 -17.91 -0.32
CA PHE A 183 5.63 -19.10 0.21
C PHE A 183 5.79 -19.20 1.72
N GLY A 184 4.85 -19.88 2.36
CA GLY A 184 4.90 -20.13 3.79
C GLY A 184 3.52 -20.30 4.40
N PRO A 185 3.41 -20.58 5.70
CA PRO A 185 2.16 -20.81 6.38
C PRO A 185 1.17 -19.65 6.22
N PRO A 186 -0.15 -19.90 6.35
CA PRO A 186 -1.14 -18.84 6.32
C PRO A 186 -0.94 -17.85 7.47
N GLY A 187 -1.37 -16.60 7.27
CA GLY A 187 -1.29 -15.55 8.29
C GLY A 187 0.10 -14.96 8.55
N THR A 188 1.16 -15.42 7.86
CA THR A 188 2.55 -14.94 8.05
C THR A 188 2.83 -13.57 7.43
N GLY A 189 1.85 -12.96 6.73
CA GLY A 189 1.96 -11.60 6.20
C GLY A 189 2.53 -11.49 4.80
N LYS A 190 2.45 -12.54 3.96
CA LYS A 190 2.94 -12.52 2.56
C LYS A 190 2.38 -11.35 1.76
N THR A 191 1.07 -11.15 1.77
CA THR A 191 0.38 -10.02 1.12
C THR A 191 0.86 -8.67 1.65
N TYR A 192 1.11 -8.56 2.96
CA TYR A 192 1.63 -7.37 3.60
C TYR A 192 3.05 -7.02 3.13
N PHE A 193 3.90 -8.05 2.95
CA PHE A 193 5.23 -7.89 2.35
C PHE A 193 5.15 -7.30 0.94
N VAL A 194 4.25 -7.81 0.10
CA VAL A 194 4.12 -7.33 -1.29
C VAL A 194 3.65 -5.88 -1.33
N ARG A 195 2.68 -5.52 -0.51
CA ARG A 195 2.25 -4.11 -0.36
C ARG A 195 3.40 -3.23 0.12
N GLY A 196 4.19 -3.71 1.09
CA GLY A 196 5.39 -3.01 1.55
C GLY A 196 6.42 -2.80 0.43
N ILE A 197 6.64 -3.77 -0.45
CA ILE A 197 7.52 -3.63 -1.61
C ILE A 197 7.02 -2.52 -2.55
N ALA A 198 5.73 -2.53 -2.87
CA ALA A 198 5.13 -1.51 -3.73
C ALA A 198 5.26 -0.10 -3.13
N GLY A 199 5.01 0.03 -1.82
CA GLY A 199 5.20 1.28 -1.08
C GLY A 199 6.66 1.75 -1.08
N ALA A 200 7.62 0.86 -0.78
CA ALA A 200 9.05 1.18 -0.75
C ALA A 200 9.60 1.60 -2.13
N LEU A 201 9.10 1.00 -3.20
CA LEU A 201 9.45 1.36 -4.57
C LEU A 201 8.68 2.58 -5.09
N GLN A 202 7.59 2.97 -4.41
CA GLN A 202 6.63 3.97 -4.88
C GLN A 202 6.03 3.60 -6.25
N TRP A 203 5.79 2.32 -6.47
CA TRP A 203 5.21 1.77 -7.68
C TRP A 203 3.71 1.48 -7.48
N TRP A 204 2.98 1.42 -8.58
CA TRP A 204 1.59 1.00 -8.59
C TRP A 204 1.46 -0.44 -8.10
N TYR A 205 0.50 -0.70 -7.23
CA TYR A 205 0.12 -2.03 -6.77
C TYR A 205 -1.15 -2.48 -7.49
N VAL A 206 -1.09 -3.61 -8.16
CA VAL A 206 -2.23 -4.24 -8.85
C VAL A 206 -2.43 -5.61 -8.25
N GLU A 207 -3.57 -5.85 -7.63
CA GLU A 207 -3.95 -7.14 -7.09
C GLU A 207 -4.79 -7.92 -8.10
N ILE A 208 -4.34 -9.11 -8.42
CA ILE A 208 -4.97 -10.01 -9.40
C ILE A 208 -5.62 -11.15 -8.61
N ASN A 209 -6.93 -11.15 -8.53
CA ASN A 209 -7.67 -12.22 -7.90
C ASN A 209 -7.92 -13.36 -8.88
N PRO A 210 -7.53 -14.61 -8.55
CA PRO A 210 -7.79 -15.78 -9.39
C PRO A 210 -9.26 -15.92 -9.77
N SER A 211 -10.18 -15.63 -8.85
CA SER A 211 -11.63 -15.67 -9.08
C SER A 211 -12.11 -14.69 -10.14
N SER A 212 -11.46 -13.53 -10.30
CA SER A 212 -11.84 -12.55 -11.33
C SER A 212 -11.55 -13.04 -12.74
N LEU A 213 -10.59 -13.96 -12.90
CA LEU A 213 -10.28 -14.59 -14.18
C LEU A 213 -11.36 -15.60 -14.63
N MET A 214 -12.20 -16.06 -13.70
CA MET A 214 -13.24 -17.07 -13.95
C MET A 214 -14.59 -16.48 -14.37
N THR A 215 -14.74 -15.15 -14.39
CA THR A 215 -16.04 -14.47 -14.62
C THR A 215 -16.68 -14.77 -15.98
N GLU A 216 -15.89 -15.07 -17.01
CA GLU A 216 -16.37 -15.38 -18.36
C GLU A 216 -16.50 -16.89 -18.65
N GLY A 217 -16.41 -17.71 -17.61
CA GLY A 217 -16.42 -19.17 -17.70
C GLY A 217 -15.03 -19.80 -17.70
N GLN A 218 -14.98 -21.02 -17.23
CA GLN A 218 -13.71 -21.73 -17.04
C GLN A 218 -12.94 -21.96 -18.35
N ASP A 219 -13.63 -22.10 -19.47
CA ASP A 219 -13.04 -22.37 -20.79
C ASP A 219 -12.16 -21.20 -21.30
N HIS A 220 -12.39 -19.97 -20.81
CA HIS A 220 -11.67 -18.77 -21.22
C HIS A 220 -10.52 -18.38 -20.29
N LEU A 221 -10.30 -19.11 -19.20
CA LEU A 221 -9.36 -18.75 -18.13
C LEU A 221 -7.95 -18.49 -18.64
N GLY A 222 -7.42 -19.33 -19.53
CA GLY A 222 -6.11 -19.16 -20.13
C GLY A 222 -6.01 -17.91 -21.02
N ALA A 223 -7.07 -17.59 -21.76
CA ALA A 223 -7.12 -16.39 -22.61
C ALA A 223 -7.23 -15.12 -21.76
N ASN A 224 -8.03 -15.13 -20.70
CA ASN A 224 -8.19 -14.03 -19.77
C ASN A 224 -6.87 -13.74 -19.04
N LEU A 225 -6.18 -14.79 -18.57
CA LEU A 225 -4.87 -14.66 -17.97
C LEU A 225 -3.85 -14.07 -18.93
N LYS A 226 -3.83 -14.54 -20.18
CA LYS A 226 -2.96 -13.99 -21.21
C LYS A 226 -3.21 -12.51 -21.42
N SER A 227 -4.47 -12.10 -21.63
CA SER A 227 -4.85 -10.70 -21.81
C SER A 227 -4.44 -9.85 -20.61
N LEU A 228 -4.66 -10.34 -19.38
CA LEU A 228 -4.30 -9.65 -18.16
C LEU A 228 -2.77 -9.47 -18.04
N LEU A 229 -1.98 -10.52 -18.27
CA LEU A 229 -0.52 -10.44 -18.20
C LEU A 229 0.07 -9.56 -19.31
N GLU A 230 -0.54 -9.51 -20.48
CA GLU A 230 -0.18 -8.57 -21.56
C GLU A 230 -0.47 -7.13 -21.15
N LYS A 231 -1.64 -6.85 -20.54
CA LYS A 231 -1.98 -5.52 -19.99
C LYS A 231 -0.98 -5.11 -18.90
N VAL A 232 -0.70 -5.99 -17.93
CA VAL A 232 0.32 -5.75 -16.89
C VAL A 232 1.69 -5.51 -17.55
N GLY A 233 2.05 -6.32 -18.56
CA GLY A 233 3.29 -6.20 -19.31
C GLY A 233 3.46 -4.87 -20.07
N SER A 234 2.36 -4.15 -20.33
CA SER A 234 2.37 -2.83 -20.96
C SER A 234 2.56 -1.68 -19.97
N LEU A 235 2.39 -1.93 -18.65
CA LEU A 235 2.59 -0.93 -17.60
C LEU A 235 4.08 -0.71 -17.30
N ASP A 236 4.37 0.35 -16.55
CA ASP A 236 5.68 0.62 -16.00
C ASP A 236 5.55 0.99 -14.52
N GLU A 237 6.62 0.76 -13.74
CA GLU A 237 6.63 1.00 -12.28
C GLU A 237 5.42 0.37 -11.57
N THR A 238 5.25 -0.94 -11.80
CA THR A 238 4.09 -1.67 -11.32
C THR A 238 4.50 -2.98 -10.63
N VAL A 239 3.92 -3.22 -9.46
CA VAL A 239 3.94 -4.49 -8.73
C VAL A 239 2.61 -5.19 -8.97
N ALA A 240 2.61 -6.24 -9.76
CA ALA A 240 1.45 -7.10 -9.97
C ALA A 240 1.49 -8.26 -8.98
N PHE A 241 0.43 -8.45 -8.22
CA PHE A 241 0.35 -9.43 -7.16
C PHE A 241 -0.76 -10.46 -7.42
N ILE A 242 -0.43 -11.73 -7.27
CA ILE A 242 -1.37 -12.85 -7.33
C ILE A 242 -1.29 -13.58 -5.99
N ASP A 243 -2.38 -13.55 -5.23
CA ASP A 243 -2.50 -14.36 -4.01
C ASP A 243 -3.07 -15.74 -4.33
N GLU A 244 -2.91 -16.68 -3.40
CA GLU A 244 -3.40 -18.06 -3.54
C GLU A 244 -3.04 -18.68 -4.91
N PHE A 245 -1.76 -18.51 -5.27
CA PHE A 245 -1.26 -18.87 -6.60
C PHE A 245 -1.48 -20.35 -6.94
N GLU A 246 -1.55 -21.21 -5.93
CA GLU A 246 -1.89 -22.63 -6.07
C GLU A 246 -3.25 -22.92 -6.71
N GLU A 247 -4.22 -21.98 -6.57
CA GLU A 247 -5.55 -22.15 -7.17
C GLU A 247 -5.53 -22.16 -8.70
N ILE A 248 -4.56 -21.44 -9.30
CA ILE A 248 -4.47 -21.29 -10.76
C ILE A 248 -3.21 -21.91 -11.37
N ALA A 249 -2.27 -22.32 -10.55
CA ALA A 249 -0.96 -22.84 -11.00
C ALA A 249 -0.62 -24.21 -10.38
N GLY A 250 -1.62 -24.99 -10.04
CA GLY A 250 -1.50 -26.30 -9.40
C GLY A 250 -0.81 -27.35 -10.25
N SER A 251 -0.34 -28.43 -9.59
CA SER A 251 0.35 -29.56 -10.20
C SER A 251 -0.53 -30.31 -11.22
N ARG A 252 0.08 -30.71 -12.32
CA ARG A 252 -0.59 -31.38 -13.47
C ARG A 252 -1.15 -32.77 -13.15
N ASP A 253 -0.69 -33.42 -12.09
CA ASP A 253 -1.03 -34.81 -11.81
C ASP A 253 -2.52 -35.01 -11.47
N HIS A 254 -3.13 -33.98 -10.87
CA HIS A 254 -4.57 -33.98 -10.52
C HIS A 254 -5.35 -32.83 -11.17
N ALA A 255 -4.69 -32.00 -11.99
CA ALA A 255 -5.27 -30.82 -12.59
C ALA A 255 -6.23 -31.15 -13.73
N SER A 256 -7.35 -30.43 -13.80
CA SER A 256 -8.26 -30.41 -14.95
C SER A 256 -7.54 -29.92 -16.22
N LEU A 257 -8.14 -30.14 -17.39
CA LEU A 257 -7.61 -29.60 -18.66
C LEU A 257 -7.47 -28.06 -18.62
N ILE A 258 -8.34 -27.40 -17.87
CA ILE A 258 -8.41 -25.96 -17.71
C ILE A 258 -7.21 -25.45 -16.90
N GLU A 259 -6.92 -26.03 -15.74
CA GLU A 259 -5.77 -25.67 -14.91
C GLU A 259 -4.46 -25.91 -15.66
N LYS A 260 -4.37 -26.97 -16.45
CA LYS A 260 -3.22 -27.21 -17.35
C LYS A 260 -3.06 -26.11 -18.40
N SER A 261 -4.15 -25.56 -18.91
CA SER A 261 -4.12 -24.44 -19.86
C SER A 261 -3.55 -23.18 -19.21
N VAL A 262 -4.00 -22.85 -17.99
CA VAL A 262 -3.55 -21.69 -17.21
C VAL A 262 -2.06 -21.78 -16.88
N THR A 263 -1.63 -22.92 -16.33
CA THR A 263 -0.21 -23.15 -16.04
C THR A 263 0.66 -23.02 -17.28
N ASN A 264 0.19 -23.56 -18.41
CA ASN A 264 0.91 -23.43 -19.69
C ASN A 264 1.02 -21.97 -20.14
N GLU A 265 -0.03 -21.16 -19.89
CA GLU A 265 0.01 -19.75 -20.24
C GLU A 265 0.99 -18.99 -19.35
N PHE A 266 1.02 -19.21 -18.02
CA PHE A 266 2.08 -18.68 -17.16
C PHE A 266 3.49 -19.03 -17.66
N LEU A 267 3.68 -20.29 -18.08
CA LEU A 267 4.97 -20.76 -18.58
C LEU A 267 5.43 -20.04 -19.86
N LYS A 268 4.50 -19.50 -20.64
CA LYS A 268 4.79 -18.68 -21.83
C LYS A 268 4.94 -17.19 -21.48
N GLN A 269 4.06 -16.64 -20.67
CA GLN A 269 3.97 -15.20 -20.41
C GLN A 269 5.06 -14.70 -19.44
N VAL A 270 5.41 -15.47 -18.41
CA VAL A 270 6.44 -15.08 -17.44
C VAL A 270 7.79 -14.76 -18.10
N PRO A 271 8.33 -15.59 -19.02
CA PRO A 271 9.55 -15.23 -19.76
C PRO A 271 9.39 -14.01 -20.68
N LEU A 272 8.18 -13.74 -21.19
CA LEU A 272 7.92 -12.56 -22.02
C LEU A 272 7.94 -11.29 -21.16
N LEU A 273 7.28 -11.29 -20.01
CA LEU A 273 7.33 -10.19 -19.02
C LEU A 273 8.77 -9.84 -18.64
N LYS A 274 9.63 -10.84 -18.47
CA LYS A 274 11.04 -10.61 -18.13
C LYS A 274 11.82 -9.90 -19.24
N LYS A 275 11.43 -10.10 -20.50
CA LYS A 275 12.09 -9.48 -21.67
C LYS A 275 11.60 -8.04 -21.92
N THR A 276 10.49 -7.62 -21.32
CA THR A 276 10.06 -6.21 -21.41
C THR A 276 11.13 -5.31 -20.79
N GLY A 277 11.45 -4.19 -21.43
CA GLY A 277 12.36 -3.17 -20.88
C GLY A 277 11.76 -2.43 -19.68
N ARG A 278 10.50 -2.72 -19.31
CA ARG A 278 9.70 -1.99 -18.32
C ARG A 278 10.03 -2.42 -16.89
N LYS A 279 9.78 -1.53 -15.94
CA LYS A 279 9.91 -1.74 -14.50
C LYS A 279 8.65 -2.42 -13.97
N ILE A 280 8.58 -3.73 -14.11
CA ILE A 280 7.46 -4.55 -13.65
C ILE A 280 8.00 -5.61 -12.70
N LEU A 281 7.28 -5.84 -11.60
CA LEU A 281 7.54 -6.90 -10.66
C LEU A 281 6.28 -7.75 -10.51
N LEU A 282 6.32 -8.98 -11.00
CA LEU A 282 5.26 -9.97 -10.77
C LEU A 282 5.57 -10.75 -9.50
N VAL A 283 4.67 -10.67 -8.54
CA VAL A 283 4.80 -11.37 -7.25
C VAL A 283 3.62 -12.32 -7.09
N CYS A 284 3.89 -13.56 -6.82
CA CYS A 284 2.89 -14.58 -6.48
C CYS A 284 3.06 -14.99 -5.02
N ALA A 285 1.96 -15.24 -4.30
CA ALA A 285 2.01 -15.82 -2.97
C ALA A 285 1.27 -17.16 -2.93
N THR A 286 1.79 -18.10 -2.13
CA THR A 286 1.19 -19.42 -1.94
C THR A 286 1.34 -19.88 -0.50
N ASN A 287 0.32 -20.55 0.01
CA ASN A 287 0.41 -21.29 1.27
C ASN A 287 0.93 -22.72 1.06
N HIS A 288 0.91 -23.22 -0.17
CA HIS A 288 1.15 -24.62 -0.50
C HIS A 288 2.11 -24.79 -1.69
N ILE A 289 3.41 -24.44 -1.48
CA ILE A 289 4.40 -24.47 -2.58
C ILE A 289 4.52 -25.85 -3.24
N ARG A 290 4.31 -26.93 -2.50
CA ARG A 290 4.34 -28.32 -3.02
C ARG A 290 3.22 -28.60 -4.02
N GLN A 291 2.13 -27.82 -3.99
CA GLN A 291 1.01 -27.98 -4.91
C GLN A 291 1.23 -27.26 -6.25
N LEU A 292 2.22 -26.36 -6.32
CA LEU A 292 2.54 -25.69 -7.58
C LEU A 292 3.15 -26.66 -8.61
N ASP A 293 2.89 -26.39 -9.89
CA ASP A 293 3.55 -27.13 -10.98
C ASP A 293 5.07 -26.96 -10.88
N PRO A 294 5.84 -28.06 -10.74
CA PRO A 294 7.29 -27.99 -10.62
C PRO A 294 7.97 -27.27 -11.78
N ALA A 295 7.30 -27.20 -12.92
CA ALA A 295 7.81 -26.47 -14.06
C ALA A 295 7.92 -24.97 -13.79
N LEU A 296 7.02 -24.36 -13.01
CA LEU A 296 7.07 -22.94 -12.64
C LEU A 296 8.27 -22.63 -11.73
N LEU A 297 8.63 -23.59 -10.88
CA LEU A 297 9.71 -23.44 -9.91
C LEU A 297 11.12 -23.60 -10.52
N ARG A 298 11.23 -23.98 -11.81
CA ARG A 298 12.53 -24.14 -12.48
C ARG A 298 13.23 -22.79 -12.71
N PRO A 299 14.57 -22.75 -12.66
CA PRO A 299 15.35 -21.57 -13.04
C PRO A 299 14.95 -21.00 -14.40
N GLY A 300 15.00 -19.68 -14.52
CA GLY A 300 14.61 -18.96 -15.75
C GLY A 300 13.13 -18.55 -15.81
N ARG A 301 12.27 -19.01 -14.89
CA ARG A 301 10.86 -18.65 -14.76
C ARG A 301 10.65 -17.67 -13.63
N PHE A 302 10.44 -18.14 -12.41
CA PHE A 302 10.51 -17.25 -11.27
C PHE A 302 11.95 -17.06 -10.83
N ASP A 303 12.35 -15.78 -10.62
CA ASP A 303 13.74 -15.43 -10.30
C ASP A 303 14.06 -15.72 -8.84
N CYS A 304 13.14 -15.39 -7.96
CA CYS A 304 13.25 -15.60 -6.53
C CYS A 304 12.09 -16.42 -5.98
N ILE A 305 12.39 -17.30 -5.03
CA ILE A 305 11.43 -18.07 -4.25
C ILE A 305 11.82 -17.84 -2.78
N ILE A 306 11.01 -17.03 -2.07
CA ILE A 306 11.36 -16.48 -0.77
C ILE A 306 10.39 -17.00 0.30
N PRO A 307 10.89 -17.67 1.35
CA PRO A 307 10.07 -18.12 2.46
C PRO A 307 9.64 -16.94 3.35
N VAL A 308 8.38 -16.95 3.80
CA VAL A 308 7.82 -16.04 4.80
C VAL A 308 7.22 -16.91 5.90
N GLY A 309 7.91 -17.04 7.01
CA GLY A 309 7.55 -17.96 8.07
C GLY A 309 7.42 -17.29 9.43
N GLU A 310 8.03 -17.93 10.43
CA GLU A 310 7.98 -17.48 11.82
C GLU A 310 8.52 -16.06 12.00
N LEU A 311 7.91 -15.37 12.94
CA LEU A 311 8.40 -14.09 13.41
C LEU A 311 9.53 -14.30 14.42
N ASP A 312 10.61 -13.57 14.30
CA ASP A 312 11.57 -13.44 15.40
C ASP A 312 10.99 -12.58 16.54
N GLU A 313 11.67 -12.54 17.66
CA GLU A 313 11.22 -11.80 18.84
C GLU A 313 11.03 -10.30 18.55
N GLN A 314 11.95 -9.70 17.82
CA GLN A 314 11.89 -8.29 17.48
C GLN A 314 10.72 -7.96 16.55
N ALA A 315 10.42 -8.84 15.60
CA ALA A 315 9.27 -8.69 14.73
C ALA A 315 7.96 -8.82 15.50
N ARG A 316 7.83 -9.83 16.38
CA ARG A 316 6.66 -9.96 17.26
C ARG A 316 6.47 -8.71 18.11
N LYS A 317 7.57 -8.19 18.68
CA LYS A 317 7.54 -6.97 19.49
C LYS A 317 7.11 -5.75 18.70
N THR A 318 7.58 -5.62 17.46
CA THR A 318 7.21 -4.52 16.57
C THR A 318 5.73 -4.57 16.22
N ILE A 319 5.22 -5.74 15.81
CA ILE A 319 3.81 -5.94 15.46
C ILE A 319 2.92 -5.73 16.70
N PHE A 320 3.29 -6.29 17.84
CA PHE A 320 2.55 -6.11 19.09
C PHE A 320 2.43 -4.63 19.46
N LYS A 321 3.52 -3.88 19.43
CA LYS A 321 3.53 -2.44 19.69
C LYS A 321 2.69 -1.65 18.70
N HIS A 322 2.64 -2.08 17.43
CA HIS A 322 1.80 -1.45 16.42
C HIS A 322 0.32 -1.53 16.81
N TYR A 323 -0.17 -2.71 17.18
CA TYR A 323 -1.57 -2.89 17.60
C TYR A 323 -1.88 -2.27 18.97
N LEU A 324 -0.88 -2.19 19.87
CA LEU A 324 -1.06 -1.61 21.19
C LEU A 324 -1.38 -0.10 21.14
N ARG A 325 -0.82 0.64 20.18
CA ARG A 325 -1.07 2.08 20.00
C ARG A 325 -2.55 2.47 19.85
N GLY A 326 -3.40 1.55 19.41
CA GLY A 326 -4.84 1.78 19.28
C GLY A 326 -5.68 1.22 20.43
N THR A 327 -5.05 0.89 21.55
CA THR A 327 -5.70 0.23 22.69
C THR A 327 -5.59 1.14 23.93
N ASN A 328 -6.69 1.26 24.70
CA ASN A 328 -6.68 1.96 25.99
C ASN A 328 -5.94 1.13 27.02
N GLU A 329 -4.62 1.39 27.18
CA GLU A 329 -3.75 0.57 28.01
C GLU A 329 -3.45 1.17 29.39
N GLY A 330 -3.36 0.29 30.39
CA GLY A 330 -3.02 0.61 31.77
C GLY A 330 -1.65 0.04 32.21
N GLY A 331 -0.64 0.17 31.34
CA GLY A 331 0.71 -0.38 31.60
C GLY A 331 0.83 -1.85 31.20
N VAL A 332 1.29 -2.09 29.95
CA VAL A 332 1.45 -3.42 29.36
C VAL A 332 2.94 -3.78 29.27
N ASP A 333 3.32 -4.88 29.92
CA ASP A 333 4.66 -5.46 29.81
C ASP A 333 4.77 -6.24 28.48
N VAL A 334 5.20 -5.54 27.44
CA VAL A 334 5.32 -6.08 26.08
C VAL A 334 6.30 -7.24 26.02
N ASP A 335 7.42 -7.18 26.75
CA ASP A 335 8.48 -8.20 26.70
C ASP A 335 7.99 -9.52 27.27
N ARG A 336 7.27 -9.46 28.40
CA ARG A 336 6.64 -10.63 29.01
C ARG A 336 5.62 -11.29 28.09
N ILE A 337 4.76 -10.50 27.41
CA ILE A 337 3.74 -11.05 26.51
C ILE A 337 4.39 -11.65 25.26
N VAL A 338 5.35 -10.95 24.64
CA VAL A 338 6.03 -11.40 23.43
C VAL A 338 6.76 -12.75 23.64
N SER A 339 7.26 -13.00 24.85
CA SER A 339 7.86 -14.29 25.20
C SER A 339 6.86 -15.46 25.25
N MET A 340 5.56 -15.18 25.39
CA MET A 340 4.52 -16.21 25.46
C MET A 340 3.84 -16.51 24.10
N ILE A 341 4.00 -15.63 23.11
CA ILE A 341 3.38 -15.77 21.79
C ILE A 341 4.39 -16.23 20.73
N LEU A 342 5.26 -17.16 21.07
CA LEU A 342 6.38 -17.60 20.22
C LEU A 342 5.94 -18.12 18.85
N ARG A 343 4.78 -18.78 18.77
CA ARG A 343 4.25 -19.43 17.56
C ARG A 343 3.11 -18.65 16.90
N PHE A 344 2.91 -17.41 17.34
CA PHE A 344 1.88 -16.56 16.77
C PHE A 344 2.37 -15.93 15.47
N THR A 345 1.53 -16.03 14.45
CA THR A 345 1.67 -15.26 13.20
C THR A 345 1.23 -13.82 13.41
N PRO A 346 1.51 -12.88 12.46
CA PRO A 346 0.90 -11.55 12.48
C PRO A 346 -0.63 -11.57 12.62
N ALA A 347 -1.30 -12.50 11.95
CA ALA A 347 -2.75 -12.68 12.03
C ALA A 347 -3.22 -13.16 13.42
N ASP A 348 -2.46 -14.06 14.06
CA ASP A 348 -2.77 -14.49 15.41
C ASP A 348 -2.61 -13.34 16.42
N ILE A 349 -1.60 -12.50 16.26
CA ILE A 349 -1.39 -11.31 17.10
C ILE A 349 -2.54 -10.31 16.90
N GLU A 350 -2.95 -10.06 15.67
CA GLU A 350 -4.11 -9.21 15.38
C GLU A 350 -5.38 -9.77 16.05
N TYR A 351 -5.62 -11.07 15.91
CA TYR A 351 -6.77 -11.74 16.51
C TYR A 351 -6.74 -11.67 18.04
N LEU A 352 -5.56 -11.80 18.66
CA LEU A 352 -5.39 -11.62 20.10
C LEU A 352 -5.85 -10.21 20.53
N PHE A 353 -5.43 -9.17 19.79
CA PHE A 353 -5.86 -7.79 20.07
C PHE A 353 -7.37 -7.59 19.87
N GLN A 354 -7.97 -8.20 18.85
CA GLN A 354 -9.42 -8.14 18.63
C GLN A 354 -10.15 -8.75 19.83
N LYS A 355 -9.69 -9.90 20.34
CA LYS A 355 -10.29 -10.55 21.52
C LYS A 355 -10.11 -9.74 22.79
N VAL A 356 -8.93 -9.17 23.01
CA VAL A 356 -8.65 -8.32 24.17
C VAL A 356 -9.51 -7.06 24.17
N ARG A 357 -9.65 -6.41 23.01
CA ARG A 357 -10.51 -5.22 22.85
C ARG A 357 -11.99 -5.55 23.05
N GLN A 358 -12.44 -6.69 22.55
CA GLN A 358 -13.80 -7.17 22.75
C GLN A 358 -14.08 -7.42 24.24
N GLU A 359 -13.18 -8.09 24.94
CA GLU A 359 -13.28 -8.35 26.38
C GLU A 359 -13.30 -7.03 27.19
N ALA A 360 -12.43 -6.06 26.81
CA ALA A 360 -12.40 -4.76 27.45
C ALA A 360 -13.75 -4.02 27.27
N PHE A 361 -14.27 -4.00 26.06
CA PHE A 361 -15.57 -3.41 25.75
C PHE A 361 -16.71 -4.06 26.57
N GLU A 362 -16.75 -5.38 26.64
CA GLU A 362 -17.80 -6.10 27.39
C GLU A 362 -17.73 -5.81 28.90
N ARG A 363 -16.51 -5.78 29.46
CA ARG A 363 -16.31 -5.44 30.89
C ARG A 363 -16.73 -4.01 31.20
N GLU A 364 -16.38 -3.05 30.33
CA GLU A 364 -16.75 -1.66 30.47
C GLU A 364 -18.28 -1.47 30.38
N LEU A 365 -18.92 -2.14 29.42
CA LEU A 365 -20.37 -2.11 29.26
C LEU A 365 -21.12 -2.61 30.51
N VAL A 366 -20.63 -3.68 31.14
CA VAL A 366 -21.24 -4.29 32.31
C VAL A 366 -20.99 -3.46 33.57
N LYS A 367 -19.74 -3.03 33.79
CA LYS A 367 -19.35 -2.30 35.02
C LYS A 367 -19.62 -0.80 34.96
N LYS A 368 -19.81 -0.22 33.77
CA LYS A 368 -19.96 1.22 33.52
C LYS A 368 -18.78 2.06 34.04
N GLU A 369 -17.60 1.47 34.06
CA GLU A 369 -16.33 2.11 34.45
C GLU A 369 -15.31 1.87 33.31
N ASP A 370 -14.46 2.87 33.05
CA ASP A 370 -13.40 2.73 32.05
C ASP A 370 -12.52 1.52 32.36
N TYR A 371 -12.33 0.66 31.37
CA TYR A 371 -11.50 -0.52 31.49
C TYR A 371 -10.15 -0.31 30.77
N LEU A 372 -9.07 -0.38 31.55
CA LEU A 372 -7.72 -0.33 31.00
C LEU A 372 -7.23 -1.77 30.73
N VAL A 373 -6.74 -1.98 29.51
CA VAL A 373 -6.10 -3.24 29.14
C VAL A 373 -4.73 -3.33 29.80
N THR A 374 -4.49 -4.37 30.56
CA THR A 374 -3.24 -4.62 31.29
C THR A 374 -2.51 -5.84 30.77
N THR A 375 -1.31 -6.11 31.27
CA THR A 375 -0.57 -7.35 31.00
C THR A 375 -1.42 -8.59 31.32
N GLU A 376 -2.11 -8.57 32.45
CA GLU A 376 -2.96 -9.69 32.92
C GLU A 376 -4.08 -9.99 31.93
N THR A 377 -4.67 -8.97 31.30
CA THR A 377 -5.73 -9.16 30.28
C THR A 377 -5.21 -10.00 29.10
N PHE A 378 -3.99 -9.74 28.65
CA PHE A 378 -3.35 -10.55 27.61
C PHE A 378 -3.03 -11.96 28.10
N LEU A 379 -2.49 -12.10 29.31
CA LEU A 379 -2.12 -13.40 29.90
C LEU A 379 -3.34 -14.33 30.11
N GLU A 380 -4.50 -13.75 30.40
CA GLU A 380 -5.76 -14.50 30.48
C GLU A 380 -6.30 -14.94 29.11
N MET A 381 -5.98 -14.16 28.04
CA MET A 381 -6.48 -14.42 26.71
C MET A 381 -5.60 -15.38 25.90
N ILE A 382 -4.28 -15.28 26.02
CA ILE A 382 -3.32 -16.08 25.24
C ILE A 382 -3.60 -17.59 25.33
N PRO A 383 -3.86 -18.21 26.52
CA PRO A 383 -4.13 -19.64 26.60
C PRO A 383 -5.44 -20.09 25.94
N LYS A 384 -6.35 -19.17 25.66
CA LYS A 384 -7.63 -19.44 24.97
C LYS A 384 -7.48 -19.48 23.44
N LEU A 385 -6.31 -19.10 22.92
CA LEU A 385 -6.02 -19.05 21.50
C LEU A 385 -5.07 -20.19 21.12
N SER A 386 -5.33 -20.80 19.97
CA SER A 386 -4.44 -21.78 19.37
C SER A 386 -3.55 -21.08 18.34
N PRO A 387 -2.21 -21.15 18.45
CA PRO A 387 -1.33 -20.55 17.45
C PRO A 387 -1.46 -21.28 16.11
N THR A 388 -1.35 -20.53 15.02
CA THR A 388 -1.37 -21.07 13.65
C THR A 388 -0.15 -21.96 13.38
N LEU A 389 1.01 -21.62 13.95
CA LEU A 389 2.25 -22.36 13.74
C LEU A 389 2.36 -23.52 14.75
N THR A 390 1.84 -24.69 14.36
CA THR A 390 2.05 -25.95 15.11
C THR A 390 3.43 -26.54 14.79
N ASP A 391 3.87 -27.54 15.58
CA ASP A 391 5.15 -28.21 15.32
C ASP A 391 5.21 -28.83 13.92
N GLU A 392 4.09 -29.45 13.49
CA GLU A 392 4.00 -30.07 12.16
C GLU A 392 4.08 -29.02 11.05
N VAL A 393 3.44 -27.87 11.22
CA VAL A 393 3.49 -26.76 10.24
C VAL A 393 4.90 -26.20 10.12
N ILE A 394 5.59 -26.02 11.24
CA ILE A 394 6.97 -25.54 11.28
C ILE A 394 7.91 -26.54 10.61
N GLU A 395 7.80 -27.82 10.94
CA GLU A 395 8.64 -28.88 10.36
C GLU A 395 8.44 -28.97 8.84
N GLN A 396 7.18 -28.95 8.38
CA GLN A 396 6.85 -28.95 6.97
C GLN A 396 7.40 -27.71 6.27
N PHE A 397 7.24 -26.55 6.86
CA PHE A 397 7.75 -25.30 6.32
C PHE A 397 9.28 -25.30 6.20
N GLN A 398 9.99 -25.84 7.21
CA GLN A 398 11.44 -25.96 7.17
C GLN A 398 11.91 -26.85 6.01
N GLN A 399 11.26 -28.02 5.81
CA GLN A 399 11.54 -28.87 4.65
C GLN A 399 11.29 -28.16 3.33
N ASP A 400 10.24 -27.33 3.24
CA ASP A 400 9.95 -26.53 2.06
C ASP A 400 11.01 -25.46 1.83
N CYS A 401 11.50 -24.81 2.91
CA CYS A 401 12.60 -23.87 2.83
C CYS A 401 13.88 -24.52 2.25
N ASP A 402 14.25 -25.68 2.75
CA ASP A 402 15.46 -26.39 2.32
C ASP A 402 15.38 -26.81 0.84
N HIS A 403 14.16 -27.12 0.36
CA HIS A 403 13.97 -27.64 -1.00
C HIS A 403 13.74 -26.55 -2.05
N TYR A 404 12.97 -25.50 -1.72
CA TYR A 404 12.48 -24.55 -2.73
C TYR A 404 13.15 -23.18 -2.67
N THR A 405 13.77 -22.77 -1.57
CA THR A 405 14.32 -21.42 -1.42
C THR A 405 15.37 -21.12 -2.48
N ARG A 406 15.19 -19.96 -3.15
CA ARG A 406 16.10 -19.46 -4.18
C ARG A 406 16.05 -17.94 -4.29
N TYR A 407 17.21 -17.26 -4.22
CA TYR A 407 17.35 -15.81 -4.37
C TYR A 407 18.75 -15.36 -4.74
#